data_b6b4eaf19611090eb76e9aa5e102cd5c
#
_entry.id   b6b4eaf19611090eb76e9aa5e102cd5c
#
_cell.length_a   1.000
_cell.length_b   1.000
_cell.length_c   1.000
_cell.angle_alpha   90.00
_cell.angle_beta   90.00
_cell.angle_gamma   90.00
#
_symmetry.space_group_name_H-M   'P 1'
#
loop_
_entity.id
_entity.type
_entity.pdbx_description
1 polymer ?
#
loop_
_entity_poly.entity_id
_entity_poly.type
_entity_poly.pdbx_seq_one_letter_code
_entity_poly.pdbx_strand_id
1 'polypeptide(L)'
;MVEEVKLEGVIPTALVGSAIAKIKSVHPYEEMAYDVYALNVTMPDAQYGLGRMGQVPTPLKAVDYIKHVKKSLKIENARFVGSLDKTIKTVAIIGGSGASYIGPVKAKKVDLFITGDVGFHDAQDAQDMGLNVLDVGHHAEYVMKEHVAAILNELFGEIATASVISTEPFQFV
;
A
#
# COMPACT_ATOMS: atom_id res chain seq x y z
N MET A 1 -41.49 20.20 -28.03
CA MET A 1 -41.08 19.08 -27.09
C MET A 1 -39.96 18.39 -27.82
N VAL A 2 -38.80 18.33 -27.19
CA VAL A 2 -37.59 17.67 -27.75
C VAL A 2 -37.50 16.30 -27.11
N GLU A 3 -37.28 15.24 -27.88
CA GLU A 3 -37.00 13.91 -27.36
C GLU A 3 -35.52 13.88 -26.95
N GLU A 4 -35.27 13.57 -25.71
CA GLU A 4 -33.92 13.48 -25.13
C GLU A 4 -33.70 12.10 -24.50
N VAL A 5 -32.45 11.64 -24.54
CA VAL A 5 -32.03 10.39 -23.92
C VAL A 5 -31.05 10.72 -22.79
N LYS A 6 -31.36 10.22 -21.58
CA LYS A 6 -30.43 10.32 -20.45
C LYS A 6 -29.43 9.16 -20.52
N LEU A 7 -28.13 9.51 -20.53
CA LEU A 7 -27.04 8.55 -20.43
C LEU A 7 -26.49 8.53 -18.99
N GLU A 8 -26.45 7.38 -18.37
CA GLU A 8 -25.86 7.19 -17.06
C GLU A 8 -24.74 6.15 -17.13
N GLY A 9 -23.66 6.39 -16.42
CA GLY A 9 -22.52 5.46 -16.34
C GLY A 9 -21.76 5.59 -15.04
N VAL A 10 -21.06 4.54 -14.67
CA VAL A 10 -20.18 4.51 -13.49
C VAL A 10 -18.74 4.45 -13.96
N ILE A 11 -17.93 5.37 -13.48
CA ILE A 11 -16.51 5.47 -13.85
C ILE A 11 -15.66 5.76 -12.61
N PRO A 12 -14.36 5.38 -12.60
CA PRO A 12 -13.43 5.78 -11.55
C PRO A 12 -13.32 7.29 -11.44
N THR A 13 -13.25 7.82 -10.21
CA THR A 13 -13.16 9.26 -9.94
C THR A 13 -12.03 9.95 -10.71
N ALA A 14 -10.88 9.29 -10.85
CA ALA A 14 -9.73 9.81 -11.60
C ALA A 14 -10.02 10.04 -13.09
N LEU A 15 -11.03 9.38 -13.67
CA LEU A 15 -11.38 9.46 -15.08
C LEU A 15 -12.54 10.43 -15.36
N VAL A 16 -13.19 11.00 -14.33
CA VAL A 16 -14.37 11.85 -14.48
C VAL A 16 -14.09 13.04 -15.40
N GLY A 17 -13.00 13.78 -15.15
CA GLY A 17 -12.66 14.96 -15.96
C GLY A 17 -12.43 14.63 -17.44
N SER A 18 -11.70 13.53 -17.72
CA SER A 18 -11.44 13.11 -19.11
C SER A 18 -12.68 12.59 -19.82
N ALA A 19 -13.55 11.89 -19.10
CA ALA A 19 -14.82 11.41 -19.65
C ALA A 19 -15.76 12.57 -20.00
N ILE A 20 -15.93 13.53 -19.10
CA ILE A 20 -16.74 14.73 -19.36
C ILE A 20 -16.21 15.51 -20.59
N ALA A 21 -14.89 15.73 -20.65
CA ALA A 21 -14.28 16.40 -21.78
C ALA A 21 -14.55 15.69 -23.11
N LYS A 22 -14.46 14.38 -23.11
CA LYS A 22 -14.74 13.55 -24.29
C LYS A 22 -16.20 13.59 -24.72
N ILE A 23 -17.15 13.52 -23.78
CA ILE A 23 -18.57 13.60 -24.06
C ILE A 23 -18.91 14.99 -24.60
N LYS A 24 -18.41 16.07 -23.98
CA LYS A 24 -18.62 17.45 -24.45
C LYS A 24 -18.13 17.66 -25.89
N SER A 25 -17.03 17.02 -26.29
CA SER A 25 -16.48 17.20 -27.64
C SER A 25 -17.34 16.62 -28.76
N VAL A 26 -18.29 15.76 -28.45
CA VAL A 26 -19.19 15.11 -29.42
C VAL A 26 -20.67 15.43 -29.17
N HIS A 27 -20.95 16.17 -28.10
CA HIS A 27 -22.33 16.53 -27.74
C HIS A 27 -22.89 17.58 -28.72
N PRO A 28 -24.15 17.46 -29.19
CA PRO A 28 -24.73 18.35 -30.16
C PRO A 28 -25.00 19.76 -29.61
N TYR A 29 -25.09 19.96 -28.30
CA TYR A 29 -25.30 21.24 -27.66
C TYR A 29 -23.99 21.86 -27.20
N GLU A 30 -23.87 23.16 -27.33
CA GLU A 30 -22.73 23.97 -26.89
C GLU A 30 -22.55 23.86 -25.35
N GLU A 31 -23.67 23.85 -24.61
CA GLU A 31 -23.70 23.58 -23.18
C GLU A 31 -24.44 22.26 -22.88
N MET A 32 -23.71 21.26 -22.43
CA MET A 32 -24.24 19.96 -22.02
C MET A 32 -24.61 19.98 -20.55
N ALA A 33 -25.85 19.63 -20.20
CA ALA A 33 -26.24 19.39 -18.83
C ALA A 33 -25.73 18.01 -18.36
N TYR A 34 -25.10 17.95 -17.20
CA TYR A 34 -24.66 16.71 -16.58
C TYR A 34 -24.54 16.85 -15.07
N ASP A 35 -24.71 15.75 -14.38
CA ASP A 35 -24.51 15.62 -12.95
C ASP A 35 -23.42 14.59 -12.65
N VAL A 36 -22.68 14.79 -11.56
CA VAL A 36 -21.70 13.82 -11.05
C VAL A 36 -22.05 13.49 -9.62
N TYR A 37 -22.36 12.22 -9.37
CA TYR A 37 -22.65 11.71 -8.03
C TYR A 37 -21.53 10.81 -7.55
N ALA A 38 -21.04 11.05 -6.33
CA ALA A 38 -20.14 10.08 -5.68
C ALA A 38 -20.94 8.87 -5.25
N LEU A 39 -20.60 7.70 -5.78
CA LEU A 39 -21.20 6.45 -5.36
C LEU A 39 -20.40 5.88 -4.18
N ASN A 40 -21.10 5.57 -3.09
CA ASN A 40 -20.50 4.87 -1.95
C ASN A 40 -20.50 3.35 -2.22
N VAL A 41 -19.80 2.94 -3.27
CA VAL A 41 -19.59 1.53 -3.61
C VAL A 41 -18.17 1.14 -3.29
N THR A 42 -18.01 0.11 -2.48
CA THR A 42 -16.72 -0.56 -2.33
C THR A 42 -16.52 -1.41 -3.58
N MET A 43 -15.53 -1.09 -4.41
CA MET A 43 -15.17 -1.92 -5.55
C MET A 43 -14.70 -3.28 -5.01
N PRO A 44 -15.40 -4.40 -5.29
CA PRO A 44 -15.10 -5.68 -4.65
C PRO A 44 -13.74 -6.26 -5.02
N ASP A 45 -13.18 -5.86 -6.15
CA ASP A 45 -11.97 -6.43 -6.73
C ASP A 45 -10.88 -5.40 -6.98
N ALA A 46 -10.58 -4.56 -5.99
CA ALA A 46 -9.36 -3.76 -6.08
C ALA A 46 -8.14 -4.68 -5.98
N GLN A 47 -7.74 -5.27 -7.11
CA GLN A 47 -6.50 -6.05 -7.24
C GLN A 47 -5.26 -5.16 -6.98
N TYR A 48 -5.46 -3.85 -7.02
CA TYR A 48 -4.44 -2.83 -6.82
C TYR A 48 -4.70 -2.07 -5.52
N GLY A 49 -3.66 -1.83 -4.77
CA GLY A 49 -3.74 -1.07 -3.52
C GLY A 49 -2.36 -0.80 -2.97
N LEU A 50 -2.25 0.25 -2.16
CA LEU A 50 -1.05 0.54 -1.41
C LEU A 50 -0.90 -0.52 -0.30
N GLY A 51 0.21 -1.25 -0.35
CA GLY A 51 0.48 -2.31 0.61
C GLY A 51 -0.32 -3.60 0.40
N ARG A 52 -0.14 -4.50 1.33
CA ARG A 52 -0.80 -5.81 1.35
C ARG A 52 -1.15 -6.20 2.78
N MET A 53 -2.20 -6.99 2.91
CA MET A 53 -2.58 -7.63 4.17
C MET A 53 -2.62 -9.14 3.99
N GLY A 54 -2.28 -9.86 5.05
CA GLY A 54 -2.31 -11.31 5.01
C GLY A 54 -2.38 -11.94 6.40
N GLN A 55 -2.63 -13.24 6.40
CA GLN A 55 -2.57 -14.07 7.60
C GLN A 55 -1.19 -14.72 7.69
N VAL A 56 -0.69 -14.83 8.91
CA VAL A 56 0.54 -15.59 9.20
C VAL A 56 0.16 -17.07 9.25
N PRO A 57 0.76 -17.93 8.40
CA PRO A 57 0.38 -19.35 8.34
C PRO A 57 0.50 -20.07 9.68
N THR A 58 1.56 -19.74 10.44
CA THR A 58 1.77 -20.24 11.80
C THR A 58 1.91 -19.04 12.72
N PRO A 59 0.92 -18.78 13.60
CA PRO A 59 1.00 -17.68 14.55
C PRO A 59 2.24 -17.76 15.44
N LEU A 60 2.97 -16.66 15.58
CA LEU A 60 4.20 -16.55 16.37
C LEU A 60 4.09 -15.37 17.35
N LYS A 61 4.86 -15.38 18.41
CA LYS A 61 5.05 -14.18 19.23
C LYS A 61 5.73 -13.10 18.39
N ALA A 62 5.44 -11.84 18.68
CA ALA A 62 5.99 -10.69 17.96
C ALA A 62 7.53 -10.74 17.92
N VAL A 63 8.17 -11.08 19.03
CA VAL A 63 9.63 -11.21 19.11
C VAL A 63 10.20 -12.20 18.08
N ASP A 64 9.52 -13.32 17.83
CA ASP A 64 9.99 -14.33 16.88
C ASP A 64 9.60 -14.00 15.46
N TYR A 65 8.42 -13.38 15.27
CA TYR A 65 8.00 -12.88 13.97
C TYR A 65 8.92 -11.77 13.46
N ILE A 66 9.35 -10.85 14.33
CA ILE A 66 10.33 -9.80 14.00
C ILE A 66 11.66 -10.41 13.51
N LYS A 67 12.16 -11.48 14.16
CA LYS A 67 13.36 -12.20 13.69
C LYS A 67 13.16 -12.76 12.28
N HIS A 68 11.97 -13.34 12.02
CA HIS A 68 11.60 -13.83 10.69
C HIS A 68 11.61 -12.71 9.65
N VAL A 69 10.97 -11.57 9.93
CA VAL A 69 10.92 -10.41 9.04
C VAL A 69 12.34 -9.88 8.76
N LYS A 70 13.16 -9.68 9.79
CA LYS A 70 14.54 -9.22 9.63
C LYS A 70 15.36 -10.15 8.74
N LYS A 71 15.23 -11.45 8.92
CA LYS A 71 15.90 -12.46 8.08
C LYS A 71 15.41 -12.39 6.63
N SER A 72 14.09 -12.27 6.41
CA SER A 72 13.49 -12.23 5.06
C SER A 72 13.88 -10.96 4.31
N LEU A 73 13.96 -9.83 5.00
CA LEU A 73 14.36 -8.55 4.43
C LEU A 73 15.89 -8.35 4.45
N LYS A 74 16.67 -9.31 4.97
CA LYS A 74 18.14 -9.24 5.10
C LYS A 74 18.60 -7.95 5.80
N ILE A 75 17.87 -7.50 6.84
CA ILE A 75 18.18 -6.31 7.64
C ILE A 75 18.65 -6.71 9.05
N GLU A 76 19.58 -5.93 9.61
CA GLU A 76 20.10 -6.19 10.95
C GLU A 76 19.33 -5.44 12.04
N ASN A 77 18.80 -4.28 11.71
CA ASN A 77 18.16 -3.38 12.66
C ASN A 77 16.71 -3.09 12.26
N ALA A 78 15.86 -2.92 13.26
CA ALA A 78 14.48 -2.47 13.12
C ALA A 78 14.03 -1.84 14.43
N ARG A 79 13.06 -0.92 14.36
CA ARG A 79 12.43 -0.34 15.56
C ARG A 79 11.06 -0.96 15.75
N PHE A 80 10.64 -1.15 16.99
CA PHE A 80 9.36 -1.79 17.27
C PHE A 80 8.55 -0.99 18.29
N VAL A 81 7.27 -0.85 18.02
CA VAL A 81 6.27 -0.26 18.91
C VAL A 81 5.26 -1.33 19.27
N GLY A 82 4.97 -1.49 20.55
CA GLY A 82 3.95 -2.41 21.05
C GLY A 82 4.49 -3.51 21.97
N SER A 83 3.82 -4.67 22.00
CA SER A 83 4.15 -5.79 22.90
C SER A 83 4.84 -6.93 22.17
N LEU A 84 6.08 -7.26 22.58
CA LEU A 84 6.86 -8.36 22.05
C LEU A 84 6.23 -9.74 22.33
N ASP A 85 5.40 -9.83 23.36
CA ASP A 85 4.72 -11.09 23.73
C ASP A 85 3.41 -11.35 23.00
N LYS A 86 2.91 -10.36 22.26
CA LYS A 86 1.67 -10.51 21.51
C LYS A 86 1.83 -11.56 20.39
N THR A 87 0.83 -12.42 20.25
CA THR A 87 0.76 -13.35 19.13
C THR A 87 0.34 -12.64 17.85
N ILE A 88 1.13 -12.77 16.80
CA ILE A 88 0.88 -12.22 15.48
C ILE A 88 0.21 -13.28 14.60
N LYS A 89 -1.00 -12.98 14.15
CA LYS A 89 -1.82 -13.82 13.25
C LYS A 89 -2.07 -13.12 11.92
N THR A 90 -2.17 -11.78 11.96
CA THR A 90 -2.46 -10.95 10.79
C THR A 90 -1.45 -9.82 10.69
N VAL A 91 -1.01 -9.55 9.47
CA VAL A 91 -0.04 -8.50 9.19
C VAL A 91 -0.52 -7.60 8.07
N ALA A 92 -0.13 -6.32 8.14
CA ALA A 92 -0.20 -5.40 7.01
C ALA A 92 1.22 -4.91 6.71
N ILE A 93 1.50 -4.68 5.44
CA ILE A 93 2.80 -4.21 4.97
C ILE A 93 2.59 -3.05 3.99
N ILE A 94 3.29 -1.96 4.24
CA ILE A 94 3.47 -0.86 3.29
C ILE A 94 4.97 -0.57 3.22
N GLY A 95 5.58 -0.73 2.05
CA GLY A 95 6.99 -0.41 1.83
C GLY A 95 7.24 1.09 1.96
N GLY A 96 8.49 1.47 2.24
CA GLY A 96 8.88 2.85 2.46
C GLY A 96 8.14 3.53 3.60
N SER A 97 7.86 4.81 3.46
CA SER A 97 7.22 5.64 4.49
C SER A 97 5.70 5.46 4.53
N GLY A 98 5.22 4.61 5.41
CA GLY A 98 3.79 4.29 5.58
C GLY A 98 3.15 4.78 6.88
N ALA A 99 3.82 5.63 7.67
CA ALA A 99 3.33 6.07 8.99
C ALA A 99 1.93 6.72 8.91
N SER A 100 1.62 7.47 7.86
CA SER A 100 0.29 8.08 7.64
C SER A 100 -0.87 7.07 7.54
N TYR A 101 -0.57 5.79 7.37
CA TYR A 101 -1.56 4.71 7.28
C TYR A 101 -1.79 3.97 8.60
N ILE A 102 -1.18 4.38 9.72
CA ILE A 102 -1.37 3.78 11.05
C ILE A 102 -2.86 3.70 11.41
N GLY A 103 -3.60 4.80 11.30
CA GLY A 103 -5.04 4.82 11.55
C GLY A 103 -5.86 3.88 10.65
N PRO A 104 -5.77 4.00 9.31
CA PRO A 104 -6.40 3.07 8.37
C PRO A 104 -6.05 1.60 8.61
N VAL A 105 -4.78 1.29 8.90
CA VAL A 105 -4.32 -0.08 9.19
C VAL A 105 -4.91 -0.58 10.51
N LYS A 106 -4.94 0.25 11.55
CA LYS A 106 -5.59 -0.11 12.82
C LYS A 106 -7.06 -0.47 12.64
N ALA A 107 -7.79 0.28 11.79
CA ALA A 107 -9.19 0.00 11.48
C ALA A 107 -9.39 -1.39 10.83
N LYS A 108 -8.36 -1.93 10.17
CA LYS A 108 -8.37 -3.29 9.60
C LYS A 108 -8.11 -4.40 10.64
N LYS A 109 -7.86 -4.05 11.92
CA LYS A 109 -7.67 -4.98 13.05
C LYS A 109 -6.52 -5.97 12.83
N VAL A 110 -5.45 -5.54 12.19
CA VAL A 110 -4.24 -6.36 12.06
C VAL A 110 -3.46 -6.40 13.38
N ASP A 111 -2.68 -7.46 13.58
CA ASP A 111 -1.86 -7.62 14.78
C ASP A 111 -0.52 -6.89 14.69
N LEU A 112 0.01 -6.73 13.47
CA LEU A 112 1.29 -6.08 13.22
C LEU A 112 1.23 -5.29 11.90
N PHE A 113 1.69 -4.06 11.94
CA PHE A 113 1.96 -3.24 10.78
C PHE A 113 3.47 -3.14 10.53
N ILE A 114 3.91 -3.46 9.32
CA ILE A 114 5.32 -3.39 8.89
C ILE A 114 5.44 -2.26 7.88
N THR A 115 6.33 -1.31 8.17
CA THR A 115 6.57 -0.14 7.30
C THR A 115 7.96 0.46 7.60
N GLY A 116 8.32 1.57 6.99
CA GLY A 116 9.53 2.34 7.28
C GLY A 116 9.23 3.78 7.70
N ASP A 117 10.27 4.48 8.13
CA ASP A 117 10.27 5.92 8.43
C ASP A 117 9.21 6.36 9.46
N VAL A 118 9.00 5.57 10.49
CA VAL A 118 8.04 5.90 11.54
C VAL A 118 8.62 6.99 12.45
N GLY A 119 7.96 8.16 12.46
CA GLY A 119 8.31 9.25 13.33
C GLY A 119 7.98 8.99 14.81
N PHE A 120 8.54 9.81 15.72
CA PHE A 120 8.28 9.64 17.15
C PHE A 120 6.80 9.77 17.50
N HIS A 121 6.12 10.77 16.97
CA HIS A 121 4.70 11.00 17.23
C HIS A 121 3.82 9.92 16.62
N ASP A 122 4.14 9.45 15.41
CA ASP A 122 3.46 8.31 14.80
C ASP A 122 3.58 7.04 15.65
N ALA A 123 4.76 6.83 16.25
CA ALA A 123 5.00 5.71 17.17
C ALA A 123 4.17 5.84 18.45
N GLN A 124 4.02 7.05 19.00
CA GLN A 124 3.14 7.30 20.15
C GLN A 124 1.67 7.02 19.78
N ASP A 125 1.20 7.53 18.66
CA ASP A 125 -0.16 7.31 18.19
C ASP A 125 -0.45 5.81 18.00
N ALA A 126 0.48 5.08 17.41
CA ALA A 126 0.37 3.63 17.27
C ALA A 126 0.28 2.92 18.62
N GLN A 127 1.08 3.34 19.59
CA GLN A 127 1.08 2.81 20.95
C GLN A 127 -0.26 3.07 21.65
N ASP A 128 -0.76 4.29 21.57
CA ASP A 128 -2.03 4.69 22.20
C ASP A 128 -3.22 3.95 21.56
N MET A 129 -3.17 3.72 20.26
CA MET A 129 -4.16 2.91 19.54
C MET A 129 -4.02 1.40 19.85
N GLY A 130 -2.93 0.96 20.49
CA GLY A 130 -2.64 -0.47 20.71
C GLY A 130 -2.37 -1.25 19.41
N LEU A 131 -1.73 -0.61 18.42
CA LEU A 131 -1.24 -1.25 17.20
C LEU A 131 0.24 -1.56 17.35
N ASN A 132 0.64 -2.81 17.12
CA ASN A 132 2.07 -3.09 17.00
C ASN A 132 2.57 -2.61 15.63
N VAL A 133 3.69 -1.90 15.63
CA VAL A 133 4.34 -1.42 14.41
C VAL A 133 5.80 -1.87 14.40
N LEU A 134 6.23 -2.42 13.29
CA LEU A 134 7.63 -2.74 13.02
C LEU A 134 8.15 -1.81 11.93
N ASP A 135 9.01 -0.91 12.32
CA ASP A 135 9.72 -0.03 11.41
C ASP A 135 11.01 -0.70 10.95
N VAL A 136 11.02 -1.09 9.69
CA VAL A 136 12.12 -1.81 9.03
C VAL A 136 13.08 -0.87 8.28
N GLY A 137 12.83 0.44 8.35
CA GLY A 137 13.54 1.46 7.58
C GLY A 137 13.13 1.50 6.11
N HIS A 138 13.42 2.62 5.48
CA HIS A 138 13.06 2.84 4.06
C HIS A 138 13.84 1.90 3.13
N HIS A 139 15.09 1.69 3.44
CA HIS A 139 15.99 0.88 2.61
C HIS A 139 15.56 -0.59 2.48
N ALA A 140 14.70 -1.10 3.36
CA ALA A 140 14.14 -2.44 3.25
C ALA A 140 13.43 -2.71 1.90
N GLU A 141 13.02 -1.66 1.18
CA GLU A 141 12.46 -1.77 -0.18
C GLU A 141 13.44 -2.33 -1.21
N TYR A 142 14.74 -2.33 -0.92
CA TYR A 142 15.76 -2.82 -1.88
C TYR A 142 15.52 -4.26 -2.34
N VAL A 143 14.84 -5.07 -1.57
CA VAL A 143 14.51 -6.47 -1.90
C VAL A 143 13.63 -6.58 -3.15
N MET A 144 12.88 -5.53 -3.49
CA MET A 144 12.04 -5.45 -4.68
C MET A 144 12.86 -5.58 -5.97
N LYS A 145 14.08 -5.08 -6.00
CA LYS A 145 14.87 -4.95 -7.23
C LYS A 145 15.17 -6.30 -7.88
N GLU A 146 15.64 -7.25 -7.10
CA GLU A 146 15.93 -8.61 -7.59
C GLU A 146 14.66 -9.30 -8.08
N HIS A 147 13.55 -9.12 -7.35
CA HIS A 147 12.27 -9.73 -7.70
C HIS A 147 11.68 -9.15 -8.99
N VAL A 148 11.71 -7.81 -9.14
CA VAL A 148 11.25 -7.14 -10.37
C VAL A 148 12.14 -7.52 -11.55
N ALA A 149 13.46 -7.57 -11.38
CA ALA A 149 14.35 -8.02 -12.44
C ALA A 149 14.06 -9.45 -12.89
N ALA A 150 13.78 -10.35 -11.95
CA ALA A 150 13.39 -11.73 -12.26
C ALA A 150 12.08 -11.80 -13.06
N ILE A 151 11.05 -11.05 -12.66
CA ILE A 151 9.77 -10.96 -13.38
C ILE A 151 9.98 -10.41 -14.82
N LEU A 152 10.76 -9.35 -14.93
CA LEU A 152 11.03 -8.75 -16.26
C LEU A 152 11.79 -9.71 -17.18
N ASN A 153 12.75 -10.47 -16.65
CA ASN A 153 13.48 -11.49 -17.42
C ASN A 153 12.55 -12.65 -17.84
N GLU A 154 11.59 -13.01 -17.01
CA GLU A 154 10.58 -14.04 -17.34
C GLU A 154 9.62 -13.57 -18.45
N LEU A 155 9.14 -12.32 -18.35
CA LEU A 155 8.17 -11.75 -19.30
C LEU A 155 8.81 -11.30 -20.62
N PHE A 156 10.05 -10.84 -20.57
CA PHE A 156 10.75 -10.19 -21.69
C PHE A 156 12.18 -10.75 -21.86
N GLY A 157 12.30 -12.07 -21.98
CA GLY A 157 13.57 -12.79 -21.97
C GLY A 157 14.61 -12.36 -23.02
N GLU A 158 14.24 -11.54 -23.99
CA GLU A 158 15.14 -10.92 -24.98
C GLU A 158 15.77 -9.61 -24.49
N ILE A 159 15.25 -9.04 -23.38
CA ILE A 159 15.74 -7.79 -22.79
C ILE A 159 16.58 -8.13 -21.56
N ALA A 160 17.89 -7.83 -21.62
CA ALA A 160 18.75 -7.98 -20.46
C ALA A 160 18.31 -7.00 -19.35
N THR A 161 17.94 -7.52 -18.19
CA THR A 161 17.62 -6.72 -17.01
C THR A 161 18.67 -6.94 -15.94
N ALA A 162 19.02 -5.87 -15.23
CA ALA A 162 19.94 -5.93 -14.11
C ALA A 162 19.42 -5.08 -12.96
N SER A 163 19.62 -5.55 -11.73
CA SER A 163 19.36 -4.74 -10.54
C SER A 163 20.60 -3.93 -10.16
N VAL A 164 20.39 -2.66 -9.81
CA VAL A 164 21.49 -1.79 -9.36
C VAL A 164 21.64 -1.93 -7.85
N ILE A 165 22.88 -2.05 -7.37
CA ILE A 165 23.19 -2.05 -5.94
C ILE A 165 22.81 -0.69 -5.34
N SER A 166 22.09 -0.70 -4.22
CA SER A 166 21.87 0.48 -3.38
C SER A 166 22.35 0.16 -1.97
N THR A 167 22.83 1.17 -1.28
CA THR A 167 23.36 1.06 0.08
C THR A 167 22.46 1.80 1.05
N GLU A 168 22.32 1.27 2.25
CA GLU A 168 21.68 1.95 3.37
C GLU A 168 22.56 3.18 3.75
N PRO A 169 22.01 4.41 3.72
CA PRO A 169 22.78 5.60 4.08
C PRO A 169 23.01 5.73 5.60
N PHE A 170 22.17 5.08 6.42
CA PHE A 170 22.31 5.17 7.88
C PHE A 170 23.27 4.10 8.41
N GLN A 171 24.09 4.52 9.37
CA GLN A 171 24.94 3.64 10.15
C GLN A 171 24.34 3.51 11.55
N PHE A 172 24.17 2.26 12.00
CA PHE A 172 23.71 1.98 13.35
C PHE A 172 24.93 1.80 14.24
N VAL A 173 25.10 2.67 15.23
CA VAL A 173 26.23 2.73 16.17
C VAL A 173 25.83 2.30 17.57
#